data_126ef288b4cf0f709a31aa902f58acc6
#
_entry.id   126ef288b4cf0f709a31aa902f58acc6
#
_cell.length_a   1.000
_cell.length_b   1.000
_cell.length_c   1.000
_cell.angle_alpha   90.00
_cell.angle_beta   90.00
_cell.angle_gamma   90.00
#
_symmetry.space_group_name_H-M   'P 1'
#
loop_
_entity.id
_entity.type
_entity.pdbx_description
1 polymer ?
#
loop_
_entity_poly.entity_id
_entity_poly.type
_entity_poly.pdbx_seq_one_letter_code
_entity_poly.pdbx_strand_id
1 'polypeptide(L)'
;RKFDNEIISFELGESKEQDIFDIFISQHKESKGEKGKFMTDIVEDYFRNLLNLEGWKIYYTDTDKGVLSTAFCYENKSGCYLYNSSRNNGFNSINPGIVLNDLIIQQLIEKGMTFFDFLKGTERYKYDLGGDSVQLYDLTIKL
;
A
#
# COMPACT_ATOMS: atom_id res chain seq x y z
N ARG A 1 -5.17 26.45 -6.46
CA ARG A 1 -5.35 25.01 -6.62
C ARG A 1 -6.64 24.55 -5.94
N LYS A 2 -7.15 23.43 -6.40
CA LYS A 2 -8.45 22.91 -5.97
C LYS A 2 -8.54 22.63 -4.47
N PHE A 3 -7.44 22.21 -3.84
CA PHE A 3 -7.42 21.78 -2.44
C PHE A 3 -6.66 22.72 -1.50
N ASP A 4 -6.29 23.94 -1.94
CA ASP A 4 -5.43 24.82 -1.17
C ASP A 4 -6.01 25.25 0.18
N ASN A 5 -7.33 25.40 0.27
CA ASN A 5 -8.02 25.83 1.48
C ASN A 5 -8.86 24.73 2.13
N GLU A 6 -8.74 23.49 1.66
CA GLU A 6 -9.45 22.37 2.23
C GLU A 6 -8.59 21.62 3.25
N ILE A 7 -9.20 21.26 4.37
CA ILE A 7 -8.60 20.40 5.37
C ILE A 7 -9.17 19.00 5.15
N ILE A 8 -8.29 18.04 4.84
CA ILE A 8 -8.68 16.64 4.69
C ILE A 8 -8.15 15.88 5.89
N SER A 9 -9.06 15.27 6.64
CA SER A 9 -8.70 14.42 7.76
C SER A 9 -8.57 12.99 7.28
N PHE A 10 -7.43 12.38 7.55
CA PHE A 10 -7.13 11.00 7.16
C PHE A 10 -7.24 10.10 8.38
N GLU A 11 -7.98 9.02 8.24
CA GLU A 11 -8.01 7.94 9.22
C GLU A 11 -7.52 6.65 8.58
N LEU A 12 -6.86 5.81 9.38
CA LEU A 12 -6.41 4.51 8.90
C LEU A 12 -7.54 3.50 9.02
N GLY A 13 -7.86 2.84 7.90
CA GLY A 13 -8.76 1.70 7.88
C GLY A 13 -8.01 0.44 7.47
N GLU A 14 -8.56 -0.72 7.82
CA GLU A 14 -8.08 -2.00 7.32
C GLU A 14 -9.26 -2.91 7.01
N SER A 15 -9.14 -3.71 5.96
CA SER A 15 -10.24 -4.54 5.48
C SER A 15 -9.75 -5.68 4.61
N LYS A 16 -10.57 -6.74 4.57
CA LYS A 16 -10.47 -7.83 3.58
C LYS A 16 -11.73 -7.87 2.71
N GLU A 17 -12.59 -6.87 2.83
CA GLU A 17 -13.88 -6.84 2.16
C GLU A 17 -13.78 -6.54 0.67
N GLN A 18 -14.74 -7.02 -0.09
CA GLN A 18 -14.77 -6.90 -1.54
C GLN A 18 -14.80 -5.45 -2.02
N ASP A 19 -15.50 -4.57 -1.31
CA ASP A 19 -15.62 -3.16 -1.69
C ASP A 19 -14.26 -2.44 -1.66
N ILE A 20 -13.44 -2.69 -0.65
CA ILE A 20 -12.10 -2.12 -0.56
C ILE A 20 -11.17 -2.77 -1.59
N PHE A 21 -11.29 -4.07 -1.81
CA PHE A 21 -10.54 -4.76 -2.87
C PHE A 21 -10.84 -4.13 -4.24
N ASP A 22 -12.11 -3.87 -4.54
CA ASP A 22 -12.50 -3.26 -5.81
C ASP A 22 -11.90 -1.86 -5.98
N ILE A 23 -11.83 -1.07 -4.91
CA ILE A 23 -11.18 0.23 -4.94
C ILE A 23 -9.68 0.08 -5.23
N PHE A 24 -9.00 -0.85 -4.55
CA PHE A 24 -7.59 -1.13 -4.80
C PHE A 24 -7.35 -1.46 -6.28
N ILE A 25 -8.13 -2.35 -6.85
CA ILE A 25 -8.00 -2.76 -8.25
C ILE A 25 -8.29 -1.59 -9.19
N SER A 26 -9.38 -0.87 -8.96
CA SER A 26 -9.78 0.26 -9.80
C SER A 26 -8.71 1.35 -9.82
N GLN A 27 -8.22 1.74 -8.66
CA GLN A 27 -7.15 2.74 -8.57
C GLN A 27 -5.86 2.26 -9.24
N HIS A 28 -5.56 0.97 -9.15
CA HIS A 28 -4.39 0.40 -9.80
C HIS A 28 -4.50 0.46 -11.33
N LYS A 29 -5.67 0.06 -11.86
CA LYS A 29 -5.94 0.11 -13.31
C LYS A 29 -5.90 1.53 -13.87
N GLU A 30 -6.32 2.52 -13.08
CA GLU A 30 -6.30 3.93 -13.47
C GLU A 30 -4.92 4.56 -13.40
N SER A 31 -3.93 3.87 -12.83
CA SER A 31 -2.56 4.35 -12.79
C SER A 31 -1.96 4.43 -14.18
N LYS A 32 -1.13 5.46 -14.39
CA LYS A 32 -0.48 5.67 -15.69
C LYS A 32 0.69 4.71 -15.89
N GLY A 33 0.96 4.38 -17.15
CA GLY A 33 2.14 3.59 -17.55
C GLY A 33 2.04 2.13 -17.16
N GLU A 34 3.18 1.54 -16.83
CA GLU A 34 3.31 0.11 -16.58
C GLU A 34 2.49 -0.37 -15.40
N LYS A 35 2.33 0.48 -14.37
CA LYS A 35 1.55 0.12 -13.18
C LYS A 35 0.09 -0.19 -13.52
N GLY A 36 -0.54 0.62 -14.38
CA GLY A 36 -1.92 0.39 -14.80
C GLY A 36 -2.05 -0.87 -15.65
N LYS A 37 -1.06 -1.13 -16.49
CA LYS A 37 -1.03 -2.31 -17.37
C LYS A 37 -0.76 -3.61 -16.61
N PHE A 38 -0.11 -3.53 -15.45
CA PHE A 38 0.21 -4.69 -14.62
C PHE A 38 -1.03 -5.42 -14.14
N MET A 39 -2.11 -4.69 -13.85
CA MET A 39 -3.32 -5.26 -13.26
C MET A 39 -4.23 -5.86 -14.33
N THR A 40 -3.82 -7.01 -14.87
CA THR A 40 -4.65 -7.84 -15.75
C THR A 40 -5.65 -8.65 -14.93
N ASP A 41 -6.61 -9.30 -15.60
CA ASP A 41 -7.59 -10.16 -14.93
C ASP A 41 -6.91 -11.31 -14.16
N ILE A 42 -5.83 -11.86 -14.72
CA ILE A 42 -5.06 -12.93 -14.08
C ILE A 42 -4.39 -12.42 -12.80
N VAL A 43 -3.79 -11.24 -12.85
CA VAL A 43 -3.14 -10.61 -11.69
C VAL A 43 -4.18 -10.24 -10.64
N GLU A 44 -5.33 -9.71 -11.04
CA GLU A 44 -6.43 -9.40 -10.13
C GLU A 44 -6.89 -10.66 -9.37
N ASP A 45 -7.07 -11.78 -10.06
CA ASP A 45 -7.46 -13.04 -9.41
C ASP A 45 -6.38 -13.52 -8.43
N TYR A 46 -5.12 -13.33 -8.76
CA TYR A 46 -4.00 -13.65 -7.87
C TYR A 46 -4.09 -12.85 -6.57
N PHE A 47 -4.30 -11.54 -6.66
CA PHE A 47 -4.46 -10.70 -5.46
C PHE A 47 -5.69 -11.09 -4.65
N ARG A 48 -6.80 -11.40 -5.32
CA ARG A 48 -8.02 -11.84 -4.64
C ARG A 48 -7.76 -13.11 -3.83
N ASN A 49 -7.04 -14.06 -4.41
CA ASN A 49 -6.70 -15.31 -3.72
C ASN A 49 -5.76 -15.05 -2.52
N LEU A 50 -4.77 -14.16 -2.67
CA LEU A 50 -3.90 -13.76 -1.56
C LEU A 50 -4.72 -13.17 -0.41
N LEU A 51 -5.67 -12.30 -0.71
CA LEU A 51 -6.45 -11.61 0.31
C LEU A 51 -7.28 -12.58 1.17
N ASN A 52 -7.62 -13.76 0.64
CA ASN A 52 -8.34 -14.78 1.39
C ASN A 52 -7.43 -15.56 2.36
N LEU A 53 -6.12 -15.44 2.25
CA LEU A 53 -5.17 -16.12 3.13
C LEU A 53 -4.93 -15.34 4.41
N GLU A 54 -4.58 -16.04 5.48
CA GLU A 54 -4.28 -15.43 6.77
C GLU A 54 -3.10 -14.46 6.65
N GLY A 55 -3.19 -13.33 7.33
CA GLY A 55 -2.15 -12.30 7.36
C GLY A 55 -2.26 -11.25 6.26
N TRP A 56 -2.99 -11.54 5.19
CA TRP A 56 -3.17 -10.58 4.10
C TRP A 56 -4.35 -9.66 4.39
N LYS A 57 -4.16 -8.37 4.10
CA LYS A 57 -5.17 -7.32 4.31
C LYS A 57 -4.89 -6.12 3.43
N ILE A 58 -5.86 -5.23 3.34
CA ILE A 58 -5.70 -3.93 2.69
C ILE A 58 -5.84 -2.87 3.77
N TYR A 59 -4.81 -2.05 3.94
CA TYR A 59 -4.90 -0.79 4.65
C TYR A 59 -5.34 0.29 3.69
N TYR A 60 -6.09 1.26 4.17
CA TYR A 60 -6.55 2.36 3.32
C TYR A 60 -6.72 3.64 4.13
N THR A 61 -6.70 4.77 3.43
CA THR A 61 -7.03 6.06 4.02
C THR A 61 -8.53 6.30 3.91
N ASP A 62 -9.18 6.50 5.04
CA ASP A 62 -10.59 6.86 5.10
C ASP A 62 -10.70 8.37 5.29
N THR A 63 -11.40 9.04 4.38
CA THR A 63 -11.56 10.49 4.39
C THR A 63 -12.98 10.86 3.97
N ASP A 64 -13.37 12.13 4.17
CA ASP A 64 -14.64 12.66 3.67
C ASP A 64 -14.72 12.69 2.14
N LYS A 65 -13.59 12.54 1.45
CA LYS A 65 -13.52 12.42 -0.01
C LYS A 65 -13.48 10.96 -0.46
N GLY A 66 -13.67 10.00 0.44
CA GLY A 66 -13.59 8.58 0.17
C GLY A 66 -12.22 7.99 0.44
N VAL A 67 -11.96 6.84 -0.15
CA VAL A 67 -10.68 6.14 -0.04
C VAL A 67 -9.71 6.71 -1.06
N LEU A 68 -8.66 7.38 -0.60
CA LEU A 68 -7.70 8.06 -1.48
C LEU A 68 -6.45 7.22 -1.78
N SER A 69 -6.16 6.23 -0.94
CA SER A 69 -5.01 5.33 -1.16
C SER A 69 -5.26 3.99 -0.48
N THR A 70 -4.62 2.96 -1.01
CA THR A 70 -4.70 1.59 -0.47
C THR A 70 -3.30 0.99 -0.43
N ALA A 71 -3.10 0.07 0.52
CA ALA A 71 -1.87 -0.68 0.66
C ALA A 71 -2.22 -2.16 0.88
N PHE A 72 -1.84 -2.99 -0.08
CA PHE A 72 -2.06 -4.43 -0.01
C PHE A 72 -0.87 -5.04 0.75
N CYS A 73 -1.12 -5.58 1.92
CA CYS A 73 -0.07 -5.95 2.86
C CYS A 73 -0.20 -7.39 3.36
N TYR A 74 0.93 -7.96 3.71
CA TYR A 74 1.00 -9.15 4.54
C TYR A 74 1.54 -8.76 5.91
N GLU A 75 0.83 -9.10 6.96
CA GLU A 75 1.19 -8.75 8.33
C GLU A 75 1.23 -10.00 9.19
N ASN A 76 2.27 -10.13 10.00
CA ASN A 76 2.41 -11.19 11.00
C ASN A 76 2.71 -10.58 12.38
N LYS A 77 3.12 -11.39 13.34
CA LYS A 77 3.41 -10.91 14.70
C LYS A 77 4.60 -9.96 14.78
N SER A 78 5.51 -10.04 13.82
CA SER A 78 6.75 -9.25 13.83
C SER A 78 6.63 -7.93 13.10
N GLY A 79 5.83 -7.86 12.05
CA GLY A 79 5.74 -6.65 11.26
C GLY A 79 4.85 -6.80 10.03
N CYS A 80 5.00 -5.87 9.12
CA CYS A 80 4.16 -5.75 7.94
C CYS A 80 5.02 -5.60 6.68
N TYR A 81 4.62 -6.30 5.63
CA TYR A 81 5.22 -6.19 4.29
C TYR A 81 4.25 -5.45 3.39
N LEU A 82 4.68 -4.35 2.80
CA LEU A 82 3.92 -3.63 1.79
C LEU A 82 4.13 -4.31 0.44
N TYR A 83 3.13 -5.08 0.00
CA TYR A 83 3.25 -5.87 -1.23
C TYR A 83 2.91 -5.07 -2.49
N ASN A 84 1.83 -4.28 -2.44
CA ASN A 84 1.40 -3.43 -3.54
C ASN A 84 0.54 -2.30 -3.01
N SER A 85 0.34 -1.27 -3.81
CA SER A 85 -0.44 -0.10 -3.38
C SER A 85 -1.13 0.56 -4.58
N SER A 86 -2.15 1.34 -4.29
CA SER A 86 -2.81 2.18 -5.29
C SER A 86 -3.25 3.50 -4.65
N ARG A 87 -3.56 4.47 -5.49
CA ARG A 87 -4.03 5.77 -5.03
C ARG A 87 -4.98 6.41 -6.03
N ASN A 88 -5.78 7.33 -5.54
CA ASN A 88 -6.61 8.17 -6.39
C ASN A 88 -5.75 9.27 -7.00
N ASN A 89 -5.55 9.24 -8.31
CA ASN A 89 -4.69 10.18 -9.03
C ASN A 89 -5.20 11.63 -8.97
N GLY A 90 -6.47 11.84 -8.70
CA GLY A 90 -7.03 13.18 -8.54
C GLY A 90 -6.53 13.92 -7.29
N PHE A 91 -5.86 13.23 -6.39
CA PHE A 91 -5.37 13.76 -5.11
C PHE A 91 -3.86 13.69 -4.98
N ASN A 92 -3.11 13.55 -6.08
CA ASN A 92 -1.66 13.41 -6.04
C ASN A 92 -0.94 14.56 -5.32
N SER A 93 -1.51 15.77 -5.34
CA SER A 93 -0.90 16.95 -4.70
C SER A 93 -0.79 16.84 -3.19
N ILE A 94 -1.60 15.99 -2.55
CA ILE A 94 -1.55 15.77 -1.10
C ILE A 94 -0.90 14.44 -0.72
N ASN A 95 -0.35 13.71 -1.69
CA ASN A 95 0.41 12.47 -1.49
C ASN A 95 -0.27 11.44 -0.58
N PRO A 96 -1.49 10.98 -0.94
CA PRO A 96 -2.25 10.10 -0.04
C PRO A 96 -1.57 8.76 0.22
N GLY A 97 -0.73 8.28 -0.69
CA GLY A 97 0.04 7.05 -0.48
C GLY A 97 1.08 7.19 0.62
N ILE A 98 1.77 8.32 0.68
CA ILE A 98 2.75 8.60 1.73
C ILE A 98 2.05 8.77 3.08
N VAL A 99 0.92 9.47 3.11
CA VAL A 99 0.12 9.61 4.32
C VAL A 99 -0.29 8.24 4.85
N LEU A 100 -0.76 7.35 3.96
CA LEU A 100 -1.15 5.99 4.35
C LEU A 100 0.01 5.23 4.97
N ASN A 101 1.18 5.24 4.33
CA ASN A 101 2.34 4.53 4.86
C ASN A 101 2.74 5.06 6.23
N ASP A 102 2.69 6.38 6.44
CA ASP A 102 2.98 6.99 7.74
C ASP A 102 1.99 6.51 8.80
N LEU A 103 0.70 6.48 8.49
CA LEU A 103 -0.32 5.99 9.41
C LEU A 103 -0.13 4.51 9.76
N ILE A 104 0.23 3.68 8.79
CA ILE A 104 0.52 2.27 9.03
C ILE A 104 1.72 2.13 9.98
N ILE A 105 2.80 2.84 9.70
CA ILE A 105 4.02 2.79 10.52
C ILE A 105 3.71 3.21 11.95
N GLN A 106 2.95 4.28 12.15
CA GLN A 106 2.55 4.72 13.48
C GLN A 106 1.78 3.63 14.23
N GLN A 107 0.84 2.97 13.57
CA GLN A 107 0.08 1.88 14.18
C GLN A 107 0.97 0.68 14.53
N LEU A 108 1.90 0.31 13.66
CA LEU A 108 2.83 -0.78 13.94
C LEU A 108 3.72 -0.48 15.14
N ILE A 109 4.18 0.75 15.29
CA ILE A 109 4.95 1.19 16.45
C ILE A 109 4.12 1.04 17.73
N GLU A 110 2.87 1.49 17.72
CA GLU A 110 1.96 1.38 18.86
C GLU A 110 1.69 -0.07 19.23
N LYS A 111 1.64 -0.97 18.27
CA LYS A 111 1.49 -2.42 18.50
C LYS A 111 2.77 -3.11 18.96
N GLY A 112 3.90 -2.41 18.99
CA GLY A 112 5.18 -2.98 19.37
C GLY A 112 5.79 -3.89 18.31
N MET A 113 5.41 -3.72 17.06
CA MET A 113 5.98 -4.49 15.95
C MET A 113 7.36 -3.98 15.57
N THR A 114 8.18 -4.83 14.95
CA THR A 114 9.61 -4.56 14.76
C THR A 114 9.96 -3.99 13.41
N PHE A 115 9.10 -4.14 12.39
CA PHE A 115 9.44 -3.63 11.06
C PHE A 115 8.22 -3.32 10.20
N PHE A 116 8.45 -2.44 9.22
CA PHE A 116 7.60 -2.23 8.07
C PHE A 116 8.50 -2.34 6.84
N ASP A 117 8.29 -3.37 6.02
CA ASP A 117 9.14 -3.67 4.87
C ASP A 117 8.47 -3.19 3.59
N PHE A 118 9.11 -2.25 2.90
CA PHE A 118 8.64 -1.72 1.61
C PHE A 118 8.89 -2.69 0.46
N LEU A 119 9.47 -3.85 0.73
CA LEU A 119 9.91 -4.85 -0.23
C LEU A 119 10.94 -4.27 -1.21
N LYS A 120 10.92 -4.73 -2.45
CA LYS A 120 11.95 -4.38 -3.43
C LYS A 120 11.82 -2.94 -3.91
N GLY A 121 12.96 -2.28 -4.11
CA GLY A 121 13.03 -0.94 -4.69
C GLY A 121 13.68 0.10 -3.78
N THR A 122 14.13 1.17 -4.38
CA THR A 122 14.88 2.24 -3.70
C THR A 122 14.21 3.60 -3.86
N GLU A 123 12.91 3.65 -4.03
CA GLU A 123 12.16 4.89 -4.18
C GLU A 123 12.40 5.83 -2.99
N ARG A 124 12.60 7.10 -3.29
CA ARG A 124 13.00 8.09 -2.29
C ARG A 124 12.07 8.19 -1.09
N TYR A 125 10.74 8.09 -1.31
CA TYR A 125 9.79 8.23 -0.20
C TYR A 125 10.00 7.20 0.91
N LYS A 126 10.55 6.04 0.58
CA LYS A 126 10.84 4.98 1.56
C LYS A 126 11.90 5.45 2.56
N TYR A 127 12.92 6.16 2.07
CA TYR A 127 13.96 6.73 2.92
C TYR A 127 13.46 7.94 3.69
N ASP A 128 12.61 8.76 3.07
CA ASP A 128 12.01 9.92 3.73
C ASP A 128 11.13 9.50 4.92
N LEU A 129 10.56 8.29 4.88
CA LEU A 129 9.82 7.70 5.99
C LEU A 129 10.72 6.98 7.00
N GLY A 130 12.04 7.05 6.85
CA GLY A 130 13.01 6.45 7.77
C GLY A 130 13.46 5.04 7.40
N GLY A 131 13.24 4.62 6.16
CA GLY A 131 13.63 3.30 5.70
C GLY A 131 15.15 3.14 5.54
N ASP A 132 15.64 1.95 5.85
CA ASP A 132 17.02 1.53 5.60
C ASP A 132 17.04 0.46 4.51
N SER A 133 18.10 0.47 3.72
CA SER A 133 18.30 -0.54 2.67
C SER A 133 18.79 -1.85 3.24
N VAL A 134 18.23 -2.96 2.73
CA VAL A 134 18.70 -4.31 2.99
C VAL A 134 19.04 -4.94 1.63
N GLN A 135 20.29 -5.41 1.50
CA GLN A 135 20.74 -6.00 0.26
C GLN A 135 20.07 -7.36 0.02
N LEU A 136 19.49 -7.51 -1.17
CA LEU A 136 18.93 -8.78 -1.63
C LEU A 136 19.95 -9.50 -2.52
N TYR A 137 19.96 -10.84 -2.45
CA TYR A 137 20.86 -11.67 -3.23
C TYR A 137 20.08 -12.74 -3.95
N ASP A 138 20.43 -12.98 -5.22
CA ASP A 138 19.95 -14.14 -5.95
C ASP A 138 20.92 -15.29 -5.73
N LEU A 139 20.38 -16.49 -5.51
CA LEU A 139 21.18 -17.70 -5.33
C LEU A 139 20.88 -18.68 -6.47
N THR A 140 21.91 -19.03 -7.23
CA THR A 140 21.81 -20.05 -8.28
C THR A 140 22.61 -21.28 -7.88
N ILE A 141 21.93 -22.43 -7.87
CA ILE A 141 22.55 -23.72 -7.53
C ILE A 141 22.57 -24.57 -8.80
N LYS A 142 23.79 -25.00 -9.19
CA LYS A 142 23.97 -25.96 -10.28
C LYS A 142 24.00 -27.37 -9.71
N LEU A 143 23.14 -28.22 -10.24
CA LEU A 143 23.10 -29.64 -9.86
C LEU A 143 23.91 -30.52 -10.79
#